data_ba51579767a9f454f58f9f85d3a5cbf1
#
_entry.id   ba51579767a9f454f58f9f85d3a5cbf1
#
_cell.length_a   1.000
_cell.length_b   1.000
_cell.length_c   1.000
_cell.angle_alpha   90.00
_cell.angle_beta   90.00
_cell.angle_gamma   90.00
#
_symmetry.space_group_name_H-M   'P 1'
#
loop_
_entity.id
_entity.type
_entity.pdbx_description
1 polymer ?
#
loop_
_entity_poly.entity_id
_entity_poly.type
_entity_poly.pdbx_seq_one_letter_code
_entity_poly.pdbx_strand_id
1 'polypeptide(L)'
;LETIDRNRFNTVHIVSTQVEGDDMLRLVAQGIGLPTEGVAKAQILDRIERTLDDQARAGKNVLIIVDEAQNLPTSALEELRMLSNYQVANRSLVQIFLLGQPEFRDRVREAPELEQLRQRVIATHHLDPMKPDEVEPYIRHRLGQVGYAGNPEFTPEAFSALFQATGGVPRVINTLMARVMLHAALEDLTVISDDTVNAVTEDARAEGMNKRSAPAPAGAAPVFDQGRIAALEAKLEMQDAALRKVLNLLIGWIENDTARTHSRAAHSDAA
;
A
#
# COMPACT_ATOMS: atom_id res chain seq x y z
N LEU A 1 8.25 10.33 -1.70
CA LEU A 1 9.68 10.20 -2.06
C LEU A 1 10.07 11.09 -3.26
N GLU A 2 9.15 11.37 -4.17
CA GLU A 2 9.40 12.23 -5.35
C GLU A 2 9.73 13.69 -4.98
N THR A 3 9.26 14.15 -3.84
CA THR A 3 9.46 15.52 -3.33
C THR A 3 10.76 15.70 -2.54
N ILE A 4 11.49 14.62 -2.25
CA ILE A 4 12.75 14.70 -1.47
C ILE A 4 13.87 15.13 -2.42
N ASP A 5 14.60 16.19 -2.02
CA ASP A 5 15.76 16.67 -2.76
C ASP A 5 16.92 15.64 -2.70
N ARG A 6 17.08 14.91 -3.79
CA ARG A 6 18.12 13.87 -3.95
C ARG A 6 19.55 14.42 -3.93
N ASN A 7 19.72 15.73 -4.10
CA ASN A 7 21.04 16.35 -3.97
C ASN A 7 21.45 16.50 -2.50
N ARG A 8 20.47 16.60 -1.59
CA ARG A 8 20.69 16.78 -0.15
C ARG A 8 20.55 15.49 0.65
N PHE A 9 19.77 14.53 0.15
CA PHE A 9 19.48 13.29 0.86
C PHE A 9 19.78 12.06 0.01
N ASN A 10 20.51 11.12 0.59
CA ASN A 10 20.55 9.75 0.14
C ASN A 10 19.44 8.99 0.90
N THR A 11 18.47 8.43 0.17
CA THR A 11 17.30 7.80 0.78
C THR A 11 17.39 6.29 0.72
N VAL A 12 17.24 5.65 1.87
CA VAL A 12 17.11 4.20 2.02
C VAL A 12 15.67 3.87 2.39
N HIS A 13 14.99 3.09 1.58
CA HIS A 13 13.62 2.66 1.84
C HIS A 13 13.58 1.17 2.19
N ILE A 14 13.11 0.85 3.38
CA ILE A 14 13.01 -0.51 3.90
C ILE A 14 11.53 -0.82 4.11
N VAL A 15 11.05 -1.85 3.43
CA VAL A 15 9.71 -2.41 3.68
C VAL A 15 9.90 -3.62 4.57
N SER A 16 9.45 -3.50 5.82
CA SER A 16 9.63 -4.53 6.84
C SER A 16 8.54 -5.58 6.73
N THR A 17 8.92 -6.80 6.35
CA THR A 17 8.02 -7.94 6.43
C THR A 17 8.38 -8.90 7.57
N GLN A 18 9.64 -9.19 7.83
CA GLN A 18 10.16 -9.92 8.99
C GLN A 18 11.69 -9.76 9.00
N VAL A 19 12.20 -8.74 9.68
CA VAL A 19 13.62 -8.40 9.71
C VAL A 19 14.12 -8.51 11.13
N GLU A 20 15.10 -9.37 11.40
CA GLU A 20 15.80 -9.43 12.68
C GLU A 20 16.82 -8.27 12.81
N GLY A 21 17.34 -8.06 14.05
CA GLY A 21 18.22 -6.93 14.32
C GLY A 21 19.45 -6.86 13.39
N ASP A 22 20.16 -7.97 13.23
CA ASP A 22 21.36 -8.02 12.39
C ASP A 22 21.07 -7.82 10.90
N ASP A 23 19.90 -8.28 10.43
CA ASP A 23 19.46 -8.07 9.05
C ASP A 23 19.07 -6.62 8.79
N MET A 24 18.56 -5.90 9.80
CA MET A 24 18.29 -4.47 9.69
C MET A 24 19.55 -3.67 9.30
N LEU A 25 20.68 -3.95 9.95
CA LEU A 25 21.95 -3.31 9.60
C LEU A 25 22.41 -3.64 8.19
N ARG A 26 22.21 -4.89 7.75
CA ARG A 26 22.52 -5.32 6.38
C ARG A 26 21.67 -4.59 5.36
N LEU A 27 20.38 -4.46 5.61
CA LEU A 27 19.46 -3.72 4.73
C LEU A 27 19.83 -2.24 4.62
N VAL A 28 20.18 -1.60 5.74
CA VAL A 28 20.65 -0.22 5.72
C VAL A 28 21.95 -0.11 4.93
N ALA A 29 22.92 -0.99 5.17
CA ALA A 29 24.19 -0.99 4.45
C ALA A 29 24.00 -1.16 2.94
N GLN A 30 23.17 -2.13 2.52
CA GLN A 30 22.83 -2.33 1.12
C GLN A 30 22.11 -1.12 0.51
N GLY A 31 21.20 -0.50 1.26
CA GLY A 31 20.49 0.70 0.83
C GLY A 31 21.38 1.90 0.56
N ILE A 32 22.53 2.01 1.26
CA ILE A 32 23.56 3.04 0.99
C ILE A 32 24.65 2.57 0.02
N GLY A 33 24.50 1.37 -0.58
CA GLY A 33 25.39 0.85 -1.62
C GLY A 33 26.58 0.03 -1.11
N LEU A 34 26.56 -0.46 0.14
CA LEU A 34 27.64 -1.27 0.70
C LEU A 34 27.40 -2.77 0.51
N PRO A 35 28.43 -3.55 0.13
CA PRO A 35 28.35 -5.00 0.09
C PRO A 35 28.34 -5.58 1.52
N THR A 36 27.44 -6.52 1.77
CA THR A 36 27.22 -7.11 3.11
C THR A 36 27.42 -8.62 3.16
N GLU A 37 27.60 -9.26 2.01
CA GLU A 37 27.70 -10.71 1.90
C GLU A 37 29.02 -11.22 2.51
N GLY A 38 28.92 -12.17 3.45
CA GLY A 38 30.08 -12.70 4.16
C GLY A 38 30.78 -11.71 5.13
N VAL A 39 30.21 -10.52 5.36
CA VAL A 39 30.79 -9.48 6.21
C VAL A 39 30.27 -9.59 7.64
N ALA A 40 31.15 -9.55 8.63
CA ALA A 40 30.79 -9.57 10.02
C ALA A 40 30.10 -8.25 10.44
N LYS A 41 29.16 -8.31 11.41
CA LYS A 41 28.39 -7.16 11.91
C LYS A 41 29.26 -5.93 12.25
N ALA A 42 30.36 -6.15 12.98
CA ALA A 42 31.26 -5.05 13.37
C ALA A 42 31.88 -4.35 12.15
N GLN A 43 32.20 -5.09 11.09
CA GLN A 43 32.71 -4.51 9.86
C GLN A 43 31.64 -3.76 9.07
N ILE A 44 30.38 -4.23 9.13
CA ILE A 44 29.25 -3.53 8.51
C ILE A 44 29.06 -2.19 9.19
N LEU A 45 29.06 -2.13 10.51
CA LEU A 45 28.94 -0.88 11.28
C LEU A 45 30.06 0.10 10.95
N ASP A 46 31.34 -0.34 10.93
CA ASP A 46 32.48 0.51 10.56
C ASP A 46 32.35 1.07 9.12
N ARG A 47 31.90 0.23 8.18
CA ARG A 47 31.66 0.68 6.80
C ARG A 47 30.50 1.69 6.71
N ILE A 48 29.41 1.46 7.43
CA ILE A 48 28.28 2.40 7.50
C ILE A 48 28.79 3.73 8.02
N GLU A 49 29.50 3.76 9.16
CA GLU A 49 30.01 4.97 9.78
C GLU A 49 30.87 5.79 8.83
N ARG A 50 31.86 5.15 8.18
CA ARG A 50 32.71 5.80 7.19
C ARG A 50 31.92 6.38 6.01
N THR A 51 30.96 5.62 5.49
CA THR A 51 30.14 6.08 4.37
C THR A 51 29.26 7.26 4.75
N LEU A 52 28.69 7.24 5.96
CA LEU A 52 27.92 8.36 6.49
C LEU A 52 28.79 9.63 6.63
N ASP A 53 30.01 9.48 7.12
CA ASP A 53 30.95 10.59 7.25
C ASP A 53 31.35 11.18 5.88
N ASP A 54 31.64 10.33 4.90
CA ASP A 54 31.98 10.76 3.55
C ASP A 54 30.79 11.48 2.87
N GLN A 55 29.57 10.98 3.07
CA GLN A 55 28.37 11.65 2.56
C GLN A 55 28.14 13.00 3.22
N ALA A 56 28.35 13.08 4.54
CA ALA A 56 28.23 14.34 5.27
C ALA A 56 29.24 15.38 4.78
N ARG A 57 30.49 14.98 4.50
CA ARG A 57 31.51 15.84 3.90
C ARG A 57 31.13 16.30 2.50
N ALA A 58 30.41 15.48 1.75
CA ALA A 58 29.81 15.83 0.44
C ALA A 58 28.53 16.69 0.56
N GLY A 59 28.11 17.07 1.77
CA GLY A 59 26.92 17.87 2.04
C GLY A 59 25.60 17.09 1.96
N LYS A 60 25.65 15.75 1.94
CA LYS A 60 24.48 14.88 1.91
C LYS A 60 24.21 14.25 3.27
N ASN A 61 22.94 14.13 3.62
CA ASN A 61 22.48 13.37 4.78
C ASN A 61 21.83 12.05 4.32
N VAL A 62 21.82 11.05 5.18
CA VAL A 62 21.11 9.79 4.92
C VAL A 62 19.74 9.85 5.57
N LEU A 63 18.71 9.51 4.80
CA LEU A 63 17.34 9.39 5.25
C LEU A 63 16.90 7.92 5.13
N ILE A 64 16.69 7.28 6.27
CA ILE A 64 16.16 5.91 6.31
C ILE A 64 14.67 6.00 6.55
N ILE A 65 13.88 5.40 5.65
CA ILE A 65 12.43 5.29 5.76
C ILE A 65 12.10 3.82 5.94
N VAL A 66 11.48 3.50 7.06
CA VAL A 66 11.03 2.14 7.36
C VAL A 66 9.53 2.10 7.35
N ASP A 67 8.98 1.32 6.43
CA ASP A 67 7.53 1.10 6.34
C ASP A 67 7.12 -0.14 7.11
N GLU A 68 5.85 -0.19 7.55
CA GLU A 68 5.28 -1.27 8.38
C GLU A 68 6.09 -1.50 9.67
N ALA A 69 6.55 -0.44 10.31
CA ALA A 69 7.44 -0.48 11.48
C ALA A 69 6.86 -1.27 12.68
N GLN A 70 5.54 -1.50 12.76
CA GLN A 70 4.91 -2.35 13.77
C GLN A 70 5.38 -3.81 13.71
N ASN A 71 5.87 -4.25 12.54
CA ASN A 71 6.36 -5.62 12.34
C ASN A 71 7.82 -5.80 12.80
N LEU A 72 8.53 -4.71 13.13
CA LEU A 72 9.90 -4.79 13.58
C LEU A 72 10.00 -5.35 15.01
N PRO A 73 10.90 -6.31 15.25
CA PRO A 73 11.26 -6.73 16.61
C PRO A 73 12.02 -5.60 17.34
N THR A 74 12.04 -5.68 18.66
CA THR A 74 12.77 -4.70 19.50
C THR A 74 14.25 -4.61 19.11
N SER A 75 14.88 -5.75 18.76
CA SER A 75 16.28 -5.80 18.34
C SER A 75 16.53 -4.94 17.09
N ALA A 76 15.65 -4.98 16.10
CA ALA A 76 15.78 -4.16 14.88
C ALA A 76 15.58 -2.66 15.18
N LEU A 77 14.64 -2.32 16.06
CA LEU A 77 14.43 -0.94 16.52
C LEU A 77 15.64 -0.40 17.27
N GLU A 78 16.32 -1.24 18.08
CA GLU A 78 17.54 -0.87 18.78
C GLU A 78 18.72 -0.64 17.81
N GLU A 79 18.86 -1.41 16.74
CA GLU A 79 19.88 -1.14 15.72
C GLU A 79 19.62 0.21 15.01
N LEU A 80 18.37 0.51 14.68
CA LEU A 80 18.02 1.82 14.13
C LEU A 80 18.33 2.96 15.11
N ARG A 81 18.03 2.77 16.40
CA ARG A 81 18.40 3.72 17.45
C ARG A 81 19.93 3.93 17.52
N MET A 82 20.71 2.86 17.44
CA MET A 82 22.18 2.96 17.41
C MET A 82 22.68 3.76 16.20
N LEU A 83 22.11 3.51 15.01
CA LEU A 83 22.43 4.27 13.80
C LEU A 83 22.10 5.77 13.94
N SER A 84 21.03 6.12 14.65
CA SER A 84 20.65 7.51 14.89
C SER A 84 21.65 8.28 15.76
N ASN A 85 22.58 7.60 16.44
CA ASN A 85 23.62 8.20 17.24
C ASN A 85 24.83 8.72 16.44
N TYR A 86 24.96 8.30 15.17
CA TYR A 86 26.08 8.77 14.35
C TYR A 86 25.99 10.27 14.09
N GLN A 87 27.00 11.01 14.56
CA GLN A 87 27.05 12.45 14.50
C GLN A 87 28.48 12.93 14.15
N VAL A 88 28.56 13.98 13.34
CA VAL A 88 29.81 14.70 13.08
C VAL A 88 29.59 16.17 13.41
N ALA A 89 30.47 16.74 14.18
CA ALA A 89 30.39 18.15 14.60
C ALA A 89 29.00 18.54 15.16
N ASN A 90 28.43 17.69 16.00
CA ASN A 90 27.11 17.87 16.62
C ASN A 90 25.91 17.87 15.63
N ARG A 91 26.09 17.32 14.41
CA ARG A 91 25.04 17.14 13.41
C ARG A 91 24.79 15.65 13.24
N SER A 92 23.52 15.23 13.33
CA SER A 92 23.13 13.86 13.02
C SER A 92 23.34 13.59 11.53
N LEU A 93 24.00 12.47 11.23
CA LEU A 93 24.27 12.01 9.86
C LEU A 93 23.09 11.23 9.27
N VAL A 94 22.24 10.68 10.13
CA VAL A 94 21.12 9.82 9.76
C VAL A 94 19.83 10.41 10.32
N GLN A 95 18.82 10.51 9.48
CA GLN A 95 17.45 10.76 9.88
C GLN A 95 16.64 9.51 9.62
N ILE A 96 15.77 9.13 10.57
CA ILE A 96 14.97 7.90 10.47
C ILE A 96 13.50 8.27 10.56
N PHE A 97 12.73 7.84 9.57
CA PHE A 97 11.28 7.88 9.57
C PHE A 97 10.73 6.47 9.74
N LEU A 98 9.97 6.27 10.81
CA LEU A 98 9.25 5.03 11.06
C LEU A 98 7.79 5.25 10.70
N LEU A 99 7.31 4.56 9.68
CA LEU A 99 5.93 4.55 9.25
C LEU A 99 5.28 3.27 9.77
N GLY A 100 4.17 3.37 10.44
CA GLY A 100 3.51 2.21 11.02
C GLY A 100 2.06 2.47 11.38
N GLN A 101 1.37 1.42 11.74
CA GLN A 101 -0.03 1.45 12.16
C GLN A 101 -0.15 2.04 13.58
N PRO A 102 -1.35 2.46 14.01
CA PRO A 102 -1.57 3.07 15.33
C PRO A 102 -1.02 2.25 16.50
N GLU A 103 -1.05 0.91 16.39
CA GLU A 103 -0.54 -0.03 17.39
C GLU A 103 0.97 0.13 17.63
N PHE A 104 1.71 0.55 16.60
CA PHE A 104 3.14 0.83 16.74
C PHE A 104 3.40 2.04 17.64
N ARG A 105 2.59 3.09 17.48
CA ARG A 105 2.67 4.27 18.36
C ARG A 105 2.42 3.89 19.82
N ASP A 106 1.40 3.08 20.08
CA ASP A 106 1.05 2.66 21.42
C ASP A 106 2.14 1.75 22.01
N ARG A 107 2.70 0.84 21.19
CA ARG A 107 3.86 0.03 21.56
C ARG A 107 5.08 0.89 21.94
N VAL A 108 5.44 1.88 21.11
CA VAL A 108 6.58 2.77 21.42
C VAL A 108 6.34 3.56 22.68
N ARG A 109 5.09 3.95 22.96
CA ARG A 109 4.74 4.73 24.15
C ARG A 109 4.76 3.89 25.43
N GLU A 110 4.34 2.64 25.38
CA GLU A 110 4.05 1.81 26.55
C GLU A 110 5.13 0.78 26.88
N ALA A 111 5.88 0.31 25.89
CA ALA A 111 6.89 -0.74 26.09
C ALA A 111 8.12 -0.21 26.82
N PRO A 112 8.45 -0.76 28.01
CA PRO A 112 9.64 -0.31 28.78
C PRO A 112 10.95 -0.51 28.02
N GLU A 113 11.05 -1.58 27.23
CA GLU A 113 12.22 -1.90 26.41
C GLU A 113 12.49 -0.87 25.30
N LEU A 114 11.51 -0.05 24.93
CA LEU A 114 11.64 1.01 23.92
C LEU A 114 11.86 2.40 24.51
N GLU A 115 12.11 2.51 25.82
CA GLU A 115 12.35 3.80 26.48
C GLU A 115 13.45 4.61 25.83
N GLN A 116 14.57 3.98 25.47
CA GLN A 116 15.69 4.68 24.83
C GLN A 116 15.37 5.14 23.42
N LEU A 117 14.57 4.37 22.67
CA LEU A 117 14.08 4.79 21.37
C LEU A 117 13.12 5.98 21.53
N ARG A 118 12.18 5.92 22.48
CA ARG A 118 11.22 6.98 22.79
C ARG A 118 11.91 8.32 23.07
N GLN A 119 13.01 8.33 23.82
CA GLN A 119 13.80 9.52 24.10
C GLN A 119 14.46 10.13 22.87
N ARG A 120 14.60 9.37 21.78
CA ARG A 120 15.18 9.81 20.49
C ARG A 120 14.13 10.26 19.48
N VAL A 121 12.85 9.99 19.73
CA VAL A 121 11.77 10.45 18.86
C VAL A 121 11.61 11.95 18.99
N ILE A 122 11.90 12.67 17.93
CA ILE A 122 11.82 14.14 17.88
C ILE A 122 10.37 14.58 17.67
N ALA A 123 9.64 13.85 16.82
CA ALA A 123 8.25 14.16 16.48
C ALA A 123 7.47 12.88 16.14
N THR A 124 6.23 12.86 16.57
CA THR A 124 5.25 11.84 16.18
C THR A 124 4.08 12.54 15.54
N HIS A 125 3.70 12.10 14.35
CA HIS A 125 2.54 12.60 13.64
C HIS A 125 1.54 11.47 13.40
N HIS A 126 0.27 11.75 13.66
CA HIS A 126 -0.82 10.85 13.35
C HIS A 126 -1.52 11.34 12.09
N LEU A 127 -1.71 10.44 11.14
CA LEU A 127 -2.48 10.73 9.92
C LEU A 127 -3.94 10.42 10.21
N ASP A 128 -4.74 11.46 10.32
CA ASP A 128 -6.18 11.34 10.48
C ASP A 128 -6.83 10.91 9.15
N PRO A 129 -7.99 10.24 9.22
CA PRO A 129 -8.83 10.01 8.04
C PRO A 129 -9.17 11.33 7.33
N MET A 130 -9.49 11.26 6.06
CA MET A 130 -9.96 12.40 5.28
C MET A 130 -11.25 12.97 5.86
N LYS A 131 -11.39 14.29 5.77
CA LYS A 131 -12.64 14.97 6.06
C LYS A 131 -13.65 14.79 4.93
N PRO A 132 -14.96 15.04 5.19
CA PRO A 132 -16.00 14.89 4.16
C PRO A 132 -15.71 15.67 2.87
N ASP A 133 -15.18 16.90 3.01
CA ASP A 133 -14.85 17.80 1.92
C ASP A 133 -13.59 17.39 1.12
N GLU A 134 -12.78 16.51 1.65
CA GLU A 134 -11.58 15.99 1.00
C GLU A 134 -11.84 14.72 0.16
N VAL A 135 -12.96 14.01 0.39
CA VAL A 135 -13.27 12.72 -0.25
C VAL A 135 -13.53 12.88 -1.75
N GLU A 136 -14.36 13.84 -2.14
CA GLU A 136 -14.66 14.08 -3.56
C GLU A 136 -13.40 14.45 -4.36
N PRO A 137 -12.58 15.46 -3.97
CA PRO A 137 -11.34 15.79 -4.67
C PRO A 137 -10.38 14.60 -4.77
N TYR A 138 -10.27 13.81 -3.70
CA TYR A 138 -9.44 12.60 -3.69
C TYR A 138 -9.89 11.57 -4.73
N ILE A 139 -11.18 11.25 -4.76
CA ILE A 139 -11.75 10.28 -5.69
C ILE A 139 -11.59 10.77 -7.13
N ARG A 140 -11.91 12.03 -7.41
CA ARG A 140 -11.76 12.62 -8.75
C ARG A 140 -10.32 12.61 -9.22
N HIS A 141 -9.36 12.92 -8.34
CA HIS A 141 -7.95 12.86 -8.65
C HIS A 141 -7.52 11.43 -9.03
N ARG A 142 -7.92 10.43 -8.24
CA ARG A 142 -7.57 9.02 -8.52
C ARG A 142 -8.20 8.49 -9.80
N LEU A 143 -9.45 8.80 -10.05
CA LEU A 143 -10.13 8.42 -11.28
C LEU A 143 -9.49 9.11 -12.50
N GLY A 144 -9.10 10.37 -12.38
CA GLY A 144 -8.39 11.10 -13.43
C GLY A 144 -7.07 10.46 -13.84
N GLN A 145 -6.33 9.86 -12.88
CA GLN A 145 -5.06 9.17 -13.18
C GLN A 145 -5.23 7.91 -14.05
N VAL A 146 -6.43 7.31 -14.05
CA VAL A 146 -6.74 6.13 -14.87
C VAL A 146 -7.57 6.48 -16.12
N GLY A 147 -7.63 7.77 -16.49
CA GLY A 147 -8.30 8.22 -17.70
C GLY A 147 -9.82 8.31 -17.61
N TYR A 148 -10.39 8.42 -16.40
CA TYR A 148 -11.83 8.62 -16.22
C TYR A 148 -12.29 9.92 -16.89
N ALA A 149 -13.27 9.81 -17.77
CA ALA A 149 -13.78 10.90 -18.60
C ALA A 149 -15.18 11.41 -18.14
N GLY A 150 -15.61 11.11 -16.91
CA GLY A 150 -16.88 11.60 -16.37
C GLY A 150 -18.05 10.61 -16.49
N ASN A 151 -17.84 9.40 -16.97
CA ASN A 151 -18.87 8.35 -17.02
C ASN A 151 -18.41 7.08 -16.28
N PRO A 152 -19.19 6.55 -15.31
CA PRO A 152 -20.47 7.08 -14.78
C PRO A 152 -20.29 8.37 -13.97
N GLU A 153 -21.28 9.27 -13.99
CA GLU A 153 -21.29 10.50 -13.19
C GLU A 153 -21.62 10.20 -11.72
N PHE A 154 -20.99 10.92 -10.79
CA PHE A 154 -21.26 10.80 -9.36
C PHE A 154 -22.13 11.96 -8.88
N THR A 155 -23.21 11.63 -8.15
CA THR A 155 -23.99 12.67 -7.47
C THR A 155 -23.25 13.16 -6.21
N PRO A 156 -23.50 14.39 -5.74
CA PRO A 156 -22.91 14.88 -4.48
C PRO A 156 -23.23 13.99 -3.27
N GLU A 157 -24.42 13.38 -3.26
CA GLU A 157 -24.88 12.48 -2.21
C GLU A 157 -24.07 11.19 -2.18
N ALA A 158 -23.62 10.70 -3.34
CA ALA A 158 -22.76 9.52 -3.44
C ALA A 158 -21.44 9.71 -2.69
N PHE A 159 -20.81 10.89 -2.77
CA PHE A 159 -19.59 11.17 -2.01
C PHE A 159 -19.85 11.21 -0.51
N SER A 160 -20.99 11.73 -0.09
CA SER A 160 -21.42 11.74 1.31
C SER A 160 -21.63 10.31 1.83
N ALA A 161 -22.28 9.44 1.04
CA ALA A 161 -22.48 8.03 1.37
C ALA A 161 -21.13 7.27 1.44
N LEU A 162 -20.21 7.55 0.51
CA LEU A 162 -18.86 6.98 0.52
C LEU A 162 -18.09 7.38 1.79
N PHE A 163 -18.18 8.64 2.20
CA PHE A 163 -17.57 9.09 3.46
C PHE A 163 -18.18 8.36 4.66
N GLN A 164 -19.50 8.29 4.77
CA GLN A 164 -20.19 7.61 5.87
C GLN A 164 -19.84 6.12 5.95
N ALA A 165 -19.72 5.44 4.80
CA ALA A 165 -19.40 4.02 4.75
C ALA A 165 -17.95 3.71 5.10
N THR A 166 -17.02 4.65 4.86
CA THR A 166 -15.56 4.43 4.95
C THR A 166 -14.89 5.18 6.10
N GLY A 167 -15.59 6.13 6.73
CA GLY A 167 -15.03 7.02 7.74
C GLY A 167 -13.87 7.89 7.22
N GLY A 168 -13.79 8.11 5.90
CA GLY A 168 -12.73 8.91 5.28
C GLY A 168 -11.38 8.18 5.18
N VAL A 169 -11.30 6.89 5.48
CA VAL A 169 -10.04 6.12 5.41
C VAL A 169 -9.69 5.80 3.96
N PRO A 170 -8.56 6.29 3.39
CA PRO A 170 -8.25 6.17 1.96
C PRO A 170 -8.26 4.74 1.42
N ARG A 171 -7.70 3.80 2.19
CA ARG A 171 -7.67 2.38 1.81
C ARG A 171 -9.09 1.80 1.69
N VAL A 172 -9.99 2.16 2.62
CA VAL A 172 -11.38 1.69 2.61
C VAL A 172 -12.15 2.35 1.47
N ILE A 173 -11.94 3.66 1.24
CA ILE A 173 -12.50 4.39 0.09
C ILE A 173 -12.12 3.68 -1.23
N ASN A 174 -10.84 3.38 -1.43
CA ASN A 174 -10.38 2.73 -2.66
C ASN A 174 -11.02 1.35 -2.87
N THR A 175 -11.14 0.57 -1.80
CA THR A 175 -11.75 -0.77 -1.86
C THR A 175 -13.25 -0.68 -2.18
N LEU A 176 -13.96 0.24 -1.54
CA LEU A 176 -15.39 0.44 -1.79
C LEU A 176 -15.62 1.02 -3.19
N MET A 177 -14.81 2.00 -3.61
CA MET A 177 -14.88 2.58 -4.96
C MET A 177 -14.68 1.54 -6.06
N ALA A 178 -13.71 0.62 -5.90
CA ALA A 178 -13.51 -0.46 -6.87
C ALA A 178 -14.77 -1.33 -7.02
N ARG A 179 -15.47 -1.62 -5.91
CA ARG A 179 -16.72 -2.38 -5.91
C ARG A 179 -17.88 -1.58 -6.53
N VAL A 180 -18.01 -0.30 -6.20
CA VAL A 180 -19.04 0.59 -6.76
C VAL A 180 -18.86 0.74 -8.27
N MET A 181 -17.63 0.94 -8.75
CA MET A 181 -17.34 1.02 -10.17
C MET A 181 -17.62 -0.30 -10.91
N LEU A 182 -17.30 -1.44 -10.28
CA LEU A 182 -17.62 -2.76 -10.83
C LEU A 182 -19.12 -2.98 -10.91
N HIS A 183 -19.87 -2.65 -9.86
CA HIS A 183 -21.33 -2.73 -9.84
C HIS A 183 -21.95 -1.84 -10.92
N ALA A 184 -21.50 -0.60 -11.03
CA ALA A 184 -21.96 0.32 -12.08
C ALA A 184 -21.69 -0.23 -13.50
N ALA A 185 -20.54 -0.87 -13.72
CA ALA A 185 -20.21 -1.46 -15.01
C ALA A 185 -21.04 -2.73 -15.32
N LEU A 186 -21.44 -3.51 -14.30
CA LEU A 186 -22.27 -4.71 -14.48
C LEU A 186 -23.74 -4.35 -14.75
N GLU A 187 -24.22 -3.28 -14.15
CA GLU A 187 -25.61 -2.80 -14.28
C GLU A 187 -25.76 -1.70 -15.36
N ASP A 188 -24.70 -1.44 -16.15
CA ASP A 188 -24.66 -0.40 -17.18
C ASP A 188 -25.11 0.99 -16.68
N LEU A 189 -24.77 1.33 -15.43
CA LEU A 189 -25.16 2.59 -14.81
C LEU A 189 -24.35 3.75 -15.37
N THR A 190 -25.04 4.82 -15.75
CA THR A 190 -24.42 6.08 -16.17
C THR A 190 -24.31 7.10 -15.05
N VAL A 191 -24.98 6.86 -13.92
CA VAL A 191 -24.98 7.72 -12.73
C VAL A 191 -24.84 6.84 -11.48
N ILE A 192 -23.96 7.21 -10.58
CA ILE A 192 -23.77 6.61 -9.26
C ILE A 192 -24.37 7.55 -8.23
N SER A 193 -25.41 7.08 -7.56
CA SER A 193 -26.09 7.77 -6.47
C SER A 193 -25.69 7.21 -5.11
N ASP A 194 -26.15 7.84 -4.03
CA ASP A 194 -26.06 7.30 -2.67
C ASP A 194 -26.72 5.94 -2.51
N ASP A 195 -27.87 5.69 -3.20
CA ASP A 195 -28.53 4.38 -3.20
C ASP A 195 -27.59 3.29 -3.75
N THR A 196 -26.88 3.58 -4.85
CA THR A 196 -25.89 2.67 -5.43
C THR A 196 -24.77 2.36 -4.45
N VAL A 197 -24.23 3.38 -3.78
CA VAL A 197 -23.16 3.22 -2.78
C VAL A 197 -23.63 2.42 -1.57
N ASN A 198 -24.85 2.69 -1.09
CA ASN A 198 -25.43 2.00 0.06
C ASN A 198 -25.69 0.52 -0.26
N ALA A 199 -26.26 0.19 -1.42
CA ALA A 199 -26.47 -1.19 -1.85
C ALA A 199 -25.15 -1.98 -1.87
N VAL A 200 -24.11 -1.44 -2.51
CA VAL A 200 -22.79 -2.09 -2.57
C VAL A 200 -22.15 -2.22 -1.18
N THR A 201 -22.39 -1.24 -0.30
CA THR A 201 -21.87 -1.28 1.07
C THR A 201 -22.54 -2.37 1.91
N GLU A 202 -23.85 -2.55 1.77
CA GLU A 202 -24.60 -3.61 2.43
C GLU A 202 -24.17 -4.99 1.97
N ASP A 203 -24.00 -5.20 0.67
CA ASP A 203 -23.49 -6.44 0.10
C ASP A 203 -22.08 -6.77 0.63
N ALA A 204 -21.20 -5.77 0.69
CA ALA A 204 -19.86 -5.95 1.22
C ALA A 204 -19.85 -6.32 2.72
N ARG A 205 -20.78 -5.77 3.50
CA ARG A 205 -20.97 -6.12 4.92
C ARG A 205 -21.50 -7.55 5.08
N ALA A 206 -22.48 -7.93 4.28
CA ALA A 206 -23.04 -9.28 4.29
C ALA A 206 -21.98 -10.34 3.96
N GLU A 207 -21.11 -10.09 2.98
CA GLU A 207 -19.97 -10.95 2.67
C GLU A 207 -18.96 -11.03 3.82
N GLY A 208 -18.66 -9.90 4.48
CA GLY A 208 -17.75 -9.83 5.64
C GLY A 208 -18.30 -10.54 6.87
N MET A 209 -19.61 -10.52 7.10
CA MET A 209 -20.28 -11.26 8.18
C MET A 209 -20.28 -12.77 7.92
N ASN A 210 -20.47 -13.20 6.69
CA ASN A 210 -20.40 -14.62 6.32
C ASN A 210 -18.99 -15.20 6.52
N LYS A 211 -17.92 -14.41 6.34
CA LYS A 211 -16.55 -14.86 6.64
C LYS A 211 -16.24 -14.95 8.14
N ARG A 212 -16.92 -14.16 8.98
CA ARG A 212 -16.76 -14.18 10.45
C ARG A 212 -17.64 -15.21 11.15
N SER A 213 -18.69 -15.70 10.50
CA SER A 213 -19.68 -16.63 11.09
C SER A 213 -19.31 -18.11 10.93
N ALA A 214 -18.15 -18.45 10.38
CA ALA A 214 -17.64 -19.80 10.40
C ALA A 214 -16.73 -19.99 11.63
N PRO A 215 -17.23 -20.51 12.77
CA PRO A 215 -16.36 -20.98 13.85
C PRO A 215 -15.60 -22.17 13.29
N ALA A 216 -14.27 -22.12 13.35
CA ALA A 216 -13.47 -23.31 13.10
C ALA A 216 -13.87 -24.39 14.10
N PRO A 217 -14.36 -25.56 13.70
CA PRO A 217 -14.62 -26.65 14.62
C PRO A 217 -13.26 -27.19 15.07
N ALA A 218 -12.94 -26.97 16.35
CA ALA A 218 -11.88 -27.70 17.02
C ALA A 218 -12.26 -29.20 17.01
N GLY A 219 -11.51 -30.00 16.25
CA GLY A 219 -11.42 -31.43 16.45
C GLY A 219 -12.46 -32.31 15.75
N ALA A 220 -12.69 -32.15 14.45
CA ALA A 220 -13.30 -33.22 13.65
C ALA A 220 -12.49 -33.41 12.35
N ALA A 221 -12.21 -34.66 12.01
CA ALA A 221 -11.61 -35.02 10.74
C ALA A 221 -12.49 -34.49 9.57
N PRO A 222 -11.91 -34.08 8.45
CA PRO A 222 -12.66 -33.50 7.34
C PRO A 222 -13.61 -34.57 6.76
N VAL A 223 -14.89 -34.47 7.06
CA VAL A 223 -15.92 -35.16 6.30
C VAL A 223 -16.05 -34.40 4.98
N PHE A 224 -15.59 -35.01 3.90
CA PHE A 224 -15.73 -34.46 2.56
C PHE A 224 -17.23 -34.46 2.17
N ASP A 225 -17.87 -33.32 2.32
CA ASP A 225 -19.24 -33.10 1.84
C ASP A 225 -19.20 -32.93 0.32
N GLN A 226 -19.56 -34.01 -0.39
CA GLN A 226 -19.61 -34.02 -1.87
C GLN A 226 -20.55 -32.96 -2.44
N GLY A 227 -21.61 -32.58 -1.73
CA GLY A 227 -22.52 -31.49 -2.14
C GLY A 227 -21.83 -30.11 -2.14
N ARG A 228 -20.93 -29.89 -1.21
CA ARG A 228 -20.18 -28.64 -1.08
C ARG A 228 -19.06 -28.53 -2.12
N ILE A 229 -18.47 -29.66 -2.50
CA ILE A 229 -17.48 -29.73 -3.59
C ILE A 229 -18.16 -29.43 -4.92
N ALA A 230 -19.28 -30.05 -5.21
CA ALA A 230 -20.04 -29.81 -6.44
C ALA A 230 -20.55 -28.35 -6.56
N ALA A 231 -20.94 -27.72 -5.45
CA ALA A 231 -21.32 -26.30 -5.42
C ALA A 231 -20.13 -25.37 -5.66
N LEU A 232 -18.94 -25.72 -5.16
CA LEU A 232 -17.70 -24.97 -5.39
C LEU A 232 -17.22 -25.14 -6.84
N GLU A 233 -17.31 -26.35 -7.39
CA GLU A 233 -16.98 -26.63 -8.79
C GLU A 233 -17.89 -25.86 -9.75
N ALA A 234 -19.21 -25.85 -9.50
CA ALA A 234 -20.16 -25.07 -10.29
C ALA A 234 -19.88 -23.55 -10.21
N LYS A 235 -19.47 -23.06 -9.05
CA LYS A 235 -19.08 -21.65 -8.87
C LYS A 235 -17.78 -21.31 -9.58
N LEU A 236 -16.84 -22.24 -9.60
CA LEU A 236 -15.57 -22.12 -10.33
C LEU A 236 -15.80 -22.09 -11.85
N GLU A 237 -16.67 -22.97 -12.35
CA GLU A 237 -17.06 -23.01 -13.77
C GLU A 237 -17.75 -21.72 -14.22
N MET A 238 -18.62 -21.15 -13.38
CA MET A 238 -19.25 -19.86 -13.68
C MET A 238 -18.24 -18.72 -13.69
N GLN A 239 -17.26 -18.71 -12.77
CA GLN A 239 -16.19 -17.73 -12.77
C GLN A 239 -15.27 -17.87 -13.98
N ASP A 240 -14.94 -19.08 -14.37
CA ASP A 240 -14.12 -19.36 -15.55
C ASP A 240 -14.81 -18.94 -16.85
N ALA A 241 -16.14 -19.18 -16.94
CA ALA A 241 -16.95 -18.74 -18.07
C ALA A 241 -17.02 -17.19 -18.15
N ALA A 242 -17.18 -16.52 -17.02
CA ALA A 242 -17.16 -15.05 -16.95
C ALA A 242 -15.78 -14.48 -17.33
N LEU A 243 -14.70 -15.06 -16.84
CA LEU A 243 -13.33 -14.69 -17.21
C LEU A 243 -13.05 -14.87 -18.69
N ARG A 244 -13.48 -15.99 -19.29
CA ARG A 244 -13.36 -16.23 -20.74
C ARG A 244 -14.16 -15.22 -21.55
N LYS A 245 -15.35 -14.82 -21.07
CA LYS A 245 -16.15 -13.79 -21.73
C LYS A 245 -15.49 -12.42 -21.71
N VAL A 246 -14.90 -12.04 -20.57
CA VAL A 246 -14.12 -10.80 -20.42
C VAL A 246 -12.85 -10.85 -21.29
N LEU A 247 -12.15 -11.98 -21.32
CA LEU A 247 -10.95 -12.15 -22.15
C LEU A 247 -11.27 -12.04 -23.64
N ASN A 248 -12.35 -12.66 -24.10
CA ASN A 248 -12.80 -12.57 -25.50
C ASN A 248 -13.24 -11.13 -25.88
N LEU A 249 -13.87 -10.42 -24.96
CA LEU A 249 -14.21 -9.00 -25.17
C LEU A 249 -12.94 -8.12 -25.27
N LEU A 250 -11.94 -8.37 -24.44
CA LEU A 250 -10.64 -7.67 -24.48
C LEU A 250 -9.88 -7.99 -25.77
N ILE A 251 -9.85 -9.26 -26.20
CA ILE A 251 -9.22 -9.66 -27.46
C ILE A 251 -9.92 -8.99 -28.65
N GLY A 252 -11.27 -9.03 -28.71
CA GLY A 252 -12.03 -8.37 -29.76
C GLY A 252 -11.84 -6.84 -29.77
N TRP A 253 -11.59 -6.23 -28.61
CA TRP A 253 -11.31 -4.81 -28.51
C TRP A 253 -9.90 -4.46 -29.05
N ILE A 254 -8.89 -5.27 -28.70
CA ILE A 254 -7.52 -5.14 -29.19
C ILE A 254 -7.45 -5.35 -30.72
N GLU A 255 -8.16 -6.36 -31.26
CA GLU A 255 -8.22 -6.62 -32.68
C GLU A 255 -8.90 -5.50 -33.46
N ASN A 256 -9.95 -4.90 -32.90
CA ASN A 256 -10.67 -3.78 -33.51
C ASN A 256 -9.86 -2.46 -33.47
N ASP A 257 -9.03 -2.27 -32.44
CA ASP A 257 -8.14 -1.12 -32.32
C ASP A 257 -6.94 -1.21 -33.27
N THR A 258 -6.38 -2.40 -33.45
CA THR A 258 -5.32 -2.67 -34.45
C THR A 258 -5.84 -2.52 -35.88
N ALA A 259 -7.09 -2.91 -36.17
CA ALA A 259 -7.72 -2.70 -37.48
C ALA A 259 -7.96 -1.21 -37.79
N ARG A 260 -8.33 -0.40 -36.78
CA ARG A 260 -8.51 1.06 -36.94
C ARG A 260 -7.19 1.80 -37.13
N THR A 261 -6.11 1.36 -36.48
CA THR A 261 -4.78 1.96 -36.67
C THR A 261 -4.19 1.65 -38.04
N HIS A 262 -4.42 0.45 -38.57
CA HIS A 262 -3.98 0.10 -39.96
C HIS A 262 -4.80 0.80 -41.03
N SER A 263 -6.11 1.06 -40.84
CA SER A 263 -6.94 1.81 -41.76
C SER A 263 -6.56 3.29 -41.80
N ARG A 264 -6.10 3.87 -40.70
CA ARG A 264 -5.61 5.27 -40.66
C ARG A 264 -4.24 5.46 -41.32
N ALA A 265 -3.35 4.46 -41.22
CA ALA A 265 -2.05 4.51 -41.90
C ALA A 265 -2.18 4.40 -43.40
N ALA A 266 -3.13 3.59 -43.94
CA ALA A 266 -3.36 3.42 -45.36
C ALA A 266 -3.98 4.65 -46.04
N HIS A 267 -4.60 5.58 -45.31
CA HIS A 267 -5.15 6.85 -45.86
C HIS A 267 -4.16 8.02 -45.81
N SER A 268 -3.01 7.87 -45.11
CA SER A 268 -1.97 8.89 -45.02
C SER A 268 -0.91 8.79 -46.11
N ASP A 269 -0.80 7.66 -46.78
CA ASP A 269 0.15 7.45 -47.90
C ASP A 269 -0.44 7.68 -49.29
N ALA A 270 -1.71 8.15 -49.36
CA ALA A 270 -2.40 8.41 -50.63
C ALA A 270 -2.79 9.90 -50.85
N ALA A 271 -2.12 10.85 -50.16
CA ALA A 271 -2.35 12.29 -50.37
C ALA A 271 -1.05 13.02 -50.68
#